data_6de04c4a897f176adf50c9eb6562bbaa
#
_entry.id   6de04c4a897f176adf50c9eb6562bbaa
#
_cell.length_a   1.000
_cell.length_b   1.000
_cell.length_c   1.000
_cell.angle_alpha   90.00
_cell.angle_beta   90.00
_cell.angle_gamma   90.00
#
_symmetry.space_group_name_H-M   'P 1'
#
loop_
_entity.id
_entity.type
_entity.pdbx_description
1 polymer ?
#
loop_
_entity_poly.entity_id
_entity_poly.type
_entity_poly.pdbx_seq_one_letter_code
_entity_poly.pdbx_strand_id
1 'polypeptide(L)'
;KNDSPDLNFNYSLNPYRGCLHGCSYCYARPTHEYLGLNAGLDFESKIFVKERAPELFRDFLARDDWKPELIAFSGITDCYQPIEREYQLTRQCLEVATEARQPIGIVTKNALVTRDLDVLGEMARHRVITVAISVTTLDAELARVMEPRTSTPESRLRAISNLADAKVPVSVMIGPVIPGLNDSEIPAILKAASEAGAEKASWNLLRLPLAVRPIFEDWLARERPLDRERVESRIQSCRGGGMNDANFGSRMRGTGAIAKQISQTFRVFAAKYGLDRGIDRLDTTGFRPPKPSSGQLRLF
;
A
#
# COMPACT_ATOMS: atom_id res chain seq x y z
N LYS A 1 12.20 7.37 8.49
CA LYS A 1 12.01 6.45 9.60
C LYS A 1 10.55 6.51 10.02
N ASN A 2 9.96 5.38 10.39
CA ASN A 2 8.58 5.26 10.87
C ASN A 2 8.62 4.88 12.36
N ASP A 3 7.75 5.49 13.15
CA ASP A 3 7.61 5.28 14.59
C ASP A 3 6.23 4.74 15.00
N SER A 4 5.39 4.42 14.01
CA SER A 4 4.04 3.92 14.28
C SER A 4 4.07 2.46 14.73
N PRO A 5 3.57 2.13 15.94
CA PRO A 5 3.52 0.74 16.42
C PRO A 5 2.50 -0.14 15.68
N ASP A 6 1.64 0.44 14.84
CA ASP A 6 0.68 -0.31 14.03
C ASP A 6 1.30 -0.95 12.77
N LEU A 7 2.55 -0.62 12.47
CA LEU A 7 3.24 -1.07 11.26
C LEU A 7 4.45 -1.92 11.65
N ASN A 8 4.69 -2.95 10.87
CA ASN A 8 5.78 -3.91 11.10
C ASN A 8 7.08 -3.55 10.36
N PHE A 9 7.30 -2.27 10.06
CA PHE A 9 8.51 -1.77 9.43
C PHE A 9 8.91 -0.41 10.04
N ASN A 10 10.22 -0.18 10.14
CA ASN A 10 10.78 1.06 10.68
C ASN A 10 11.18 2.07 9.60
N TYR A 11 11.35 1.63 8.37
CA TYR A 11 11.80 2.47 7.26
C TYR A 11 10.85 2.38 6.08
N SER A 12 10.66 3.52 5.43
CA SER A 12 9.94 3.59 4.17
C SER A 12 10.68 4.46 3.16
N LEU A 13 10.56 4.10 1.89
CA LEU A 13 11.03 4.88 0.77
C LEU A 13 9.83 5.28 -0.10
N ASN A 14 9.74 6.57 -0.41
CA ASN A 14 8.70 7.12 -1.27
C ASN A 14 9.37 8.01 -2.32
N PRO A 15 9.57 7.55 -3.57
CA PRO A 15 10.21 8.34 -4.64
C PRO A 15 9.42 9.59 -5.03
N TYR A 16 8.15 9.62 -4.67
CA TYR A 16 7.23 10.71 -4.97
C TYR A 16 6.61 11.27 -3.71
N ARG A 17 6.09 12.52 -3.79
CA ARG A 17 5.19 13.11 -2.80
C ARG A 17 3.98 13.69 -3.52
N GLY A 18 2.78 13.40 -3.02
CA GLY A 18 1.54 13.50 -3.76
C GLY A 18 1.27 12.21 -4.54
N CYS A 19 0.03 11.99 -4.98
CA CYS A 19 -0.33 10.75 -5.65
C CYS A 19 -1.42 10.97 -6.69
N LEU A 20 -1.07 10.75 -7.96
CA LEU A 20 -2.00 10.89 -9.09
C LEU A 20 -3.22 9.95 -9.00
N HIS A 21 -3.18 8.89 -8.20
CA HIS A 21 -4.34 7.99 -8.05
C HIS A 21 -5.61 8.71 -7.60
N GLY A 22 -5.50 9.77 -6.80
CA GLY A 22 -6.62 10.61 -6.41
C GLY A 22 -7.69 9.95 -5.55
N CYS A 23 -7.36 8.87 -4.84
CA CYS A 23 -8.32 8.16 -4.00
C CYS A 23 -9.02 9.11 -3.01
N SER A 24 -10.35 9.04 -2.93
CA SER A 24 -11.19 9.92 -2.10
C SER A 24 -10.93 9.79 -0.59
N TYR A 25 -10.42 8.66 -0.16
CA TYR A 25 -10.18 8.29 1.24
C TYR A 25 -8.69 8.31 1.63
N CYS A 26 -7.79 8.80 0.76
CA CYS A 26 -6.35 8.65 0.98
C CYS A 26 -5.86 9.36 2.25
N TYR A 27 -5.41 8.58 3.25
CA TYR A 27 -4.94 9.11 4.53
C TYR A 27 -3.66 9.96 4.41
N ALA A 28 -2.97 9.91 3.27
CA ALA A 28 -1.75 10.67 3.05
C ALA A 28 -1.99 12.11 2.57
N ARG A 29 -3.22 12.47 2.20
CA ARG A 29 -3.59 13.80 1.70
C ARG A 29 -3.11 14.95 2.60
N PRO A 30 -3.24 14.90 3.95
CA PRO A 30 -2.77 15.97 4.82
C PRO A 30 -1.26 16.22 4.76
N THR A 31 -0.48 15.30 4.19
CA THR A 31 0.97 15.52 4.04
C THR A 31 1.31 16.70 3.12
N HIS A 32 0.41 17.13 2.23
CA HIS A 32 0.59 18.29 1.38
C HIS A 32 0.43 19.61 2.15
N GLU A 33 -0.35 19.60 3.24
CA GLU A 33 -0.56 20.78 4.08
C GLU A 33 0.76 21.25 4.74
N TYR A 34 1.69 20.32 5.02
CA TYR A 34 3.04 20.67 5.49
C TYR A 34 3.89 21.44 4.46
N LEU A 35 3.44 21.52 3.21
CA LEU A 35 4.06 22.30 2.14
C LEU A 35 3.25 23.58 1.82
N GLY A 36 2.24 23.90 2.62
CA GLY A 36 1.31 25.01 2.34
C GLY A 36 0.38 24.73 1.14
N LEU A 37 0.22 23.45 0.76
CA LEU A 37 -0.64 23.03 -0.35
C LEU A 37 -1.94 22.42 0.15
N ASN A 38 -2.96 22.41 -0.72
CA ASN A 38 -4.27 21.86 -0.42
C ASN A 38 -4.25 20.32 -0.40
N ALA A 39 -4.85 19.70 0.62
CA ALA A 39 -4.99 18.23 0.74
C ALA A 39 -5.96 17.62 -0.29
N GLY A 40 -6.80 18.42 -0.92
CA GLY A 40 -7.71 17.99 -1.99
C GLY A 40 -7.00 17.87 -3.33
N LEU A 41 -7.24 18.82 -4.22
CA LEU A 41 -6.75 18.80 -5.59
C LEU A 41 -5.22 18.87 -5.70
N ASP A 42 -4.55 19.67 -4.85
CA ASP A 42 -3.09 19.78 -4.93
C ASP A 42 -2.39 18.44 -4.66
N PHE A 43 -2.91 17.63 -3.72
CA PHE A 43 -2.34 16.31 -3.42
C PHE A 43 -2.32 15.37 -4.63
N GLU A 44 -3.28 15.49 -5.52
CA GLU A 44 -3.43 14.59 -6.67
C GLU A 44 -3.03 15.20 -8.01
N SER A 45 -2.63 16.48 -8.04
CA SER A 45 -2.20 17.19 -9.24
C SER A 45 -0.79 17.77 -9.17
N LYS A 46 -0.30 18.11 -7.97
CA LYS A 46 1.05 18.62 -7.74
C LYS A 46 1.95 17.54 -7.16
N ILE A 47 2.58 16.79 -8.03
CA ILE A 47 3.44 15.66 -7.63
C ILE A 47 4.90 16.12 -7.60
N PHE A 48 5.53 15.94 -6.45
CA PHE A 48 6.97 16.16 -6.30
C PHE A 48 7.72 14.89 -6.64
N VAL A 49 8.56 14.97 -7.65
CA VAL A 49 9.41 13.88 -8.13
C VAL A 49 10.78 14.00 -7.47
N LYS A 50 11.20 12.98 -6.77
CA LYS A 50 12.51 12.95 -6.07
C LYS A 50 13.54 12.26 -6.96
N GLU A 51 13.99 12.94 -8.01
CA GLU A 51 14.85 12.36 -9.04
C GLU A 51 16.12 11.70 -8.51
N ARG A 52 16.67 12.22 -7.41
CA ARG A 52 17.83 11.64 -6.76
C ARG A 52 17.52 10.51 -5.78
N ALA A 53 16.26 10.01 -5.73
CA ALA A 53 15.90 8.95 -4.79
C ALA A 53 16.75 7.68 -4.95
N PRO A 54 17.05 7.17 -6.15
CA PRO A 54 17.90 5.99 -6.31
C PRO A 54 19.33 6.20 -5.82
N GLU A 55 19.93 7.37 -6.12
CA GLU A 55 21.28 7.75 -5.66
C GLU A 55 21.35 7.82 -4.13
N LEU A 56 20.43 8.58 -3.53
CA LEU A 56 20.37 8.73 -2.07
C LEU A 56 20.05 7.42 -1.36
N PHE A 57 19.28 6.54 -1.99
CA PHE A 57 18.99 5.22 -1.45
C PHE A 57 20.23 4.32 -1.48
N ARG A 58 21.00 4.36 -2.56
CA ARG A 58 22.29 3.67 -2.68
C ARG A 58 23.24 4.12 -1.59
N ASP A 59 23.40 5.41 -1.40
CA ASP A 59 24.30 5.99 -0.37
C ASP A 59 23.83 5.63 1.04
N PHE A 60 22.49 5.60 1.27
CA PHE A 60 21.94 5.15 2.53
C PHE A 60 22.27 3.69 2.84
N LEU A 61 22.13 2.79 1.86
CA LEU A 61 22.44 1.36 2.02
C LEU A 61 23.94 1.10 2.13
N ALA A 62 24.78 2.01 1.61
CA ALA A 62 26.23 1.93 1.69
C ALA A 62 26.80 2.34 3.06
N ARG A 63 26.00 2.82 4.00
CA ARG A 63 26.45 3.27 5.33
C ARG A 63 26.91 2.11 6.20
N ASP A 64 27.94 2.31 6.98
CA ASP A 64 28.51 1.28 7.88
C ASP A 64 27.57 0.92 9.05
N ASP A 65 26.77 1.88 9.50
CA ASP A 65 25.80 1.70 10.58
C ASP A 65 24.46 1.10 10.12
N TRP A 66 24.26 0.90 8.80
CA TRP A 66 23.05 0.27 8.31
C TRP A 66 22.99 -1.22 8.65
N LYS A 67 21.93 -1.59 9.35
CA LYS A 67 21.59 -2.98 9.61
C LYS A 67 20.38 -3.32 8.77
N PRO A 68 20.47 -4.32 7.85
CA PRO A 68 19.40 -4.60 6.92
C PRO A 68 18.13 -5.04 7.65
N GLU A 69 17.06 -4.33 7.38
CA GLU A 69 15.69 -4.63 7.79
C GLU A 69 14.72 -4.27 6.67
N LEU A 70 13.45 -4.65 6.82
CA LEU A 70 12.42 -4.37 5.82
C LEU A 70 12.26 -2.86 5.59
N ILE A 71 12.42 -2.43 4.33
CA ILE A 71 12.07 -1.08 3.87
C ILE A 71 10.77 -1.17 3.07
N ALA A 72 9.73 -0.46 3.52
CA ALA A 72 8.45 -0.40 2.82
C ALA A 72 8.49 0.66 1.71
N PHE A 73 8.15 0.26 0.48
CA PHE A 73 7.83 1.18 -0.60
C PHE A 73 6.32 1.47 -0.55
N SER A 74 5.92 2.72 -0.80
CA SER A 74 4.53 3.19 -0.69
C SER A 74 4.01 3.40 0.75
N GLY A 75 4.85 3.86 1.65
CA GLY A 75 4.41 4.21 3.01
C GLY A 75 3.46 5.40 3.08
N ILE A 76 3.56 6.35 2.13
CA ILE A 76 2.73 7.58 2.07
C ILE A 76 2.07 7.72 0.69
N THR A 77 2.79 7.48 -0.39
CA THR A 77 2.28 7.56 -1.77
C THR A 77 2.47 6.24 -2.47
N ASP A 78 1.66 5.94 -3.47
CA ASP A 78 1.86 4.73 -4.26
C ASP A 78 3.09 4.89 -5.15
N CYS A 79 4.04 3.98 -5.01
CA CYS A 79 5.28 4.01 -5.78
C CYS A 79 5.08 3.67 -7.26
N TYR A 80 3.96 3.02 -7.61
CA TYR A 80 3.55 2.74 -9.00
C TYR A 80 2.41 3.63 -9.49
N GLN A 81 2.24 4.82 -8.90
CA GLN A 81 1.31 5.81 -9.44
C GLN A 81 1.64 6.16 -10.91
N PRO A 82 0.68 6.71 -11.70
CA PRO A 82 0.85 6.85 -13.15
C PRO A 82 2.15 7.51 -13.63
N ILE A 83 2.68 8.49 -12.89
CA ILE A 83 3.91 9.20 -13.25
C ILE A 83 5.17 8.31 -13.22
N GLU A 84 5.12 7.18 -12.52
CA GLU A 84 6.21 6.19 -12.49
C GLU A 84 6.49 5.58 -13.88
N ARG A 85 5.52 5.64 -14.81
CA ARG A 85 5.75 5.23 -16.21
C ARG A 85 6.83 6.08 -16.89
N GLU A 86 6.92 7.35 -16.54
CA GLU A 86 7.84 8.31 -17.11
C GLU A 86 9.18 8.31 -16.38
N TYR A 87 9.16 8.50 -15.06
CA TYR A 87 10.39 8.69 -14.28
C TYR A 87 11.09 7.41 -13.87
N GLN A 88 10.40 6.29 -13.77
CA GLN A 88 10.93 4.96 -13.42
C GLN A 88 11.80 4.93 -12.14
N LEU A 89 11.53 5.82 -11.18
CA LEU A 89 12.32 5.93 -9.96
C LEU A 89 12.16 4.73 -9.03
N THR A 90 10.95 4.13 -9.01
CA THR A 90 10.70 2.90 -8.24
C THR A 90 11.54 1.76 -8.81
N ARG A 91 11.57 1.59 -10.14
CA ARG A 91 12.41 0.59 -10.79
C ARG A 91 13.88 0.77 -10.45
N GLN A 92 14.40 1.99 -10.61
CA GLN A 92 15.80 2.30 -10.30
C GLN A 92 16.14 2.02 -8.81
N CYS A 93 15.23 2.34 -7.88
CA CYS A 93 15.41 1.99 -6.47
C CYS A 93 15.39 0.47 -6.24
N LEU A 94 14.55 -0.28 -6.96
CA LEU A 94 14.52 -1.74 -6.88
C LEU A 94 15.80 -2.38 -7.44
N GLU A 95 16.38 -1.82 -8.50
CA GLU A 95 17.68 -2.25 -9.03
C GLU A 95 18.80 -2.07 -7.98
N VAL A 96 18.81 -0.94 -7.28
CA VAL A 96 19.73 -0.72 -6.14
C VAL A 96 19.48 -1.73 -5.02
N ALA A 97 18.20 -1.98 -4.67
CA ALA A 97 17.87 -2.97 -3.65
C ALA A 97 18.26 -4.39 -4.06
N THR A 98 18.16 -4.74 -5.33
CA THR A 98 18.55 -6.05 -5.89
C THR A 98 20.05 -6.25 -5.77
N GLU A 99 20.86 -5.28 -6.18
CA GLU A 99 22.33 -5.30 -6.02
C GLU A 99 22.72 -5.51 -4.56
N ALA A 100 22.07 -4.79 -3.66
CA ALA A 100 22.34 -4.87 -2.23
C ALA A 100 21.71 -6.09 -1.53
N ARG A 101 20.81 -6.83 -2.17
CA ARG A 101 19.94 -7.84 -1.54
C ARG A 101 19.21 -7.26 -0.32
N GLN A 102 18.71 -6.03 -0.47
CA GLN A 102 17.98 -5.32 0.57
C GLN A 102 16.52 -5.81 0.62
N PRO A 103 16.00 -6.22 1.80
CA PRO A 103 14.59 -6.58 1.95
C PRO A 103 13.64 -5.42 1.67
N ILE A 104 12.71 -5.61 0.73
CA ILE A 104 11.71 -4.62 0.31
C ILE A 104 10.30 -5.20 0.42
N GLY A 105 9.38 -4.38 0.92
CA GLY A 105 7.94 -4.64 0.87
C GLY A 105 7.22 -3.56 0.05
N ILE A 106 6.46 -3.96 -0.94
CA ILE A 106 5.72 -3.05 -1.81
C ILE A 106 4.23 -3.15 -1.50
N VAL A 107 3.53 -1.99 -1.46
CA VAL A 107 2.07 -1.93 -1.47
C VAL A 107 1.63 -1.04 -2.63
N THR A 108 0.77 -1.54 -3.52
CA THR A 108 0.31 -0.76 -4.65
C THR A 108 -1.13 -1.09 -5.07
N LYS A 109 -1.81 -0.11 -5.68
CA LYS A 109 -3.09 -0.24 -6.37
C LYS A 109 -2.94 -0.28 -7.90
N ASN A 110 -1.69 -0.39 -8.38
CA ASN A 110 -1.43 -0.26 -9.81
C ASN A 110 -0.80 -1.53 -10.39
N ALA A 111 -1.40 -2.06 -11.45
CA ALA A 111 -0.88 -3.19 -12.20
C ALA A 111 0.47 -2.89 -12.90
N LEU A 112 0.91 -1.61 -12.92
CA LEU A 112 2.22 -1.22 -13.44
C LEU A 112 3.39 -1.96 -12.75
N VAL A 113 3.19 -2.48 -11.55
CA VAL A 113 4.19 -3.32 -10.84
C VAL A 113 4.66 -4.50 -11.69
N THR A 114 3.82 -5.00 -12.59
CA THR A 114 4.18 -6.10 -13.50
C THR A 114 5.19 -5.72 -14.58
N ARG A 115 5.46 -4.43 -14.80
CA ARG A 115 6.56 -3.94 -15.66
C ARG A 115 7.91 -4.44 -15.15
N ASP A 116 8.06 -4.56 -13.85
CA ASP A 116 9.33 -4.81 -13.17
C ASP A 116 9.48 -6.27 -12.71
N LEU A 117 8.74 -7.22 -13.33
CA LEU A 117 8.79 -8.65 -13.00
C LEU A 117 10.20 -9.25 -13.12
N ASP A 118 11.03 -8.74 -14.00
CA ASP A 118 12.42 -9.15 -14.14
C ASP A 118 13.23 -8.88 -12.86
N VAL A 119 13.13 -7.65 -12.34
CA VAL A 119 13.80 -7.23 -11.10
C VAL A 119 13.18 -7.92 -9.88
N LEU A 120 11.85 -7.95 -9.79
CA LEU A 120 11.12 -8.56 -8.68
C LEU A 120 11.39 -10.09 -8.61
N GLY A 121 11.46 -10.77 -9.75
CA GLY A 121 11.79 -12.20 -9.83
C GLY A 121 13.22 -12.49 -9.35
N GLU A 122 14.18 -11.60 -9.66
CA GLU A 122 15.55 -11.72 -9.13
C GLU A 122 15.56 -11.55 -7.60
N MET A 123 14.87 -10.53 -7.09
CA MET A 123 14.73 -10.30 -5.65
C MET A 123 14.04 -11.47 -4.94
N ALA A 124 13.04 -12.09 -5.58
CA ALA A 124 12.35 -13.27 -5.04
C ALA A 124 13.26 -14.47 -4.87
N ARG A 125 14.16 -14.73 -5.83
CA ARG A 125 15.19 -15.80 -5.71
C ARG A 125 16.08 -15.63 -4.49
N HIS A 126 16.30 -14.39 -4.06
CA HIS A 126 17.05 -14.07 -2.85
C HIS A 126 16.16 -13.92 -1.59
N ARG A 127 14.85 -14.13 -1.72
CA ARG A 127 13.87 -13.97 -0.63
C ARG A 127 13.89 -12.57 0.03
N VAL A 128 14.11 -11.51 -0.77
CA VAL A 128 14.22 -10.14 -0.29
C VAL A 128 13.09 -9.23 -0.80
N ILE A 129 12.01 -9.79 -1.31
CA ILE A 129 10.84 -9.03 -1.81
C ILE A 129 9.51 -9.64 -1.36
N THR A 130 8.55 -8.80 -1.09
CA THR A 130 7.12 -9.13 -0.99
C THR A 130 6.29 -8.02 -1.59
N VAL A 131 5.22 -8.38 -2.30
CA VAL A 131 4.32 -7.41 -2.94
C VAL A 131 2.91 -7.59 -2.41
N ALA A 132 2.29 -6.51 -1.96
CA ALA A 132 0.87 -6.46 -1.60
C ALA A 132 0.10 -5.67 -2.66
N ILE A 133 -0.81 -6.33 -3.36
CA ILE A 133 -1.74 -5.67 -4.27
C ILE A 133 -3.01 -5.29 -3.50
N SER A 134 -3.33 -3.99 -3.48
CA SER A 134 -4.54 -3.54 -2.81
C SER A 134 -5.75 -3.69 -3.73
N VAL A 135 -6.71 -4.53 -3.32
CA VAL A 135 -8.00 -4.71 -3.98
C VAL A 135 -9.08 -4.25 -3.01
N THR A 136 -9.62 -3.06 -3.24
CA THR A 136 -10.58 -2.42 -2.32
C THR A 136 -12.02 -2.87 -2.58
N THR A 137 -12.35 -3.14 -3.83
CA THR A 137 -13.67 -3.62 -4.29
C THR A 137 -13.47 -4.42 -5.58
N LEU A 138 -14.44 -5.27 -5.91
CA LEU A 138 -14.56 -5.94 -7.23
C LEU A 138 -15.52 -5.18 -8.15
N ASP A 139 -16.30 -4.25 -7.62
CA ASP A 139 -17.17 -3.37 -8.41
C ASP A 139 -16.31 -2.34 -9.15
N ALA A 140 -16.27 -2.47 -10.47
CA ALA A 140 -15.48 -1.60 -11.35
C ALA A 140 -15.98 -0.16 -11.37
N GLU A 141 -17.28 0.08 -11.18
CA GLU A 141 -17.85 1.41 -11.14
C GLU A 141 -17.52 2.10 -9.81
N LEU A 142 -17.67 1.39 -8.70
CA LEU A 142 -17.23 1.89 -7.39
C LEU A 142 -15.74 2.22 -7.40
N ALA A 143 -14.91 1.31 -7.93
CA ALA A 143 -13.47 1.55 -8.05
C ALA A 143 -13.16 2.82 -8.87
N ARG A 144 -13.85 3.01 -10.00
CA ARG A 144 -13.65 4.16 -10.89
C ARG A 144 -13.92 5.51 -10.22
N VAL A 145 -14.98 5.61 -9.41
CA VAL A 145 -15.33 6.88 -8.72
C VAL A 145 -14.54 7.08 -7.43
N MET A 146 -14.16 6.00 -6.74
CA MET A 146 -13.46 6.06 -5.45
C MET A 146 -11.93 6.17 -5.59
N GLU A 147 -11.38 5.58 -6.66
CA GLU A 147 -9.94 5.43 -6.95
C GLU A 147 -9.64 5.74 -8.44
N PRO A 148 -9.94 6.92 -8.93
CA PRO A 148 -10.19 7.20 -10.36
C PRO A 148 -9.02 6.90 -11.32
N ARG A 149 -7.78 6.94 -10.85
CA ARG A 149 -6.58 6.74 -11.68
C ARG A 149 -5.72 5.56 -11.21
N THR A 150 -6.35 4.62 -10.50
CA THR A 150 -5.73 3.33 -10.17
C THR A 150 -6.04 2.29 -11.28
N SER A 151 -5.44 1.13 -11.20
CA SER A 151 -5.83 0.01 -12.06
C SER A 151 -7.21 -0.53 -11.70
N THR A 152 -7.96 -1.04 -12.68
CA THR A 152 -9.25 -1.70 -12.43
C THR A 152 -9.09 -2.93 -11.52
N PRO A 153 -10.13 -3.33 -10.78
CA PRO A 153 -10.09 -4.53 -9.95
C PRO A 153 -9.58 -5.77 -10.68
N GLU A 154 -10.07 -6.00 -11.90
CA GLU A 154 -9.64 -7.10 -12.77
C GLU A 154 -8.13 -7.02 -13.10
N SER A 155 -7.63 -5.82 -13.42
CA SER A 155 -6.20 -5.64 -13.72
C SER A 155 -5.33 -5.86 -12.47
N ARG A 156 -5.83 -5.55 -11.28
CA ARG A 156 -5.14 -5.84 -10.02
C ARG A 156 -5.10 -7.34 -9.74
N LEU A 157 -6.18 -8.08 -10.01
CA LEU A 157 -6.18 -9.55 -9.89
C LEU A 157 -5.24 -10.19 -10.90
N ARG A 158 -5.21 -9.73 -12.15
CA ARG A 158 -4.20 -10.17 -13.13
C ARG A 158 -2.77 -9.88 -12.69
N ALA A 159 -2.53 -8.74 -12.03
CA ALA A 159 -1.22 -8.43 -11.48
C ALA A 159 -0.81 -9.41 -10.39
N ILE A 160 -1.75 -9.85 -9.54
CA ILE A 160 -1.51 -10.93 -8.56
C ILE A 160 -1.08 -12.21 -9.29
N SER A 161 -1.82 -12.62 -10.33
CA SER A 161 -1.48 -13.82 -11.10
C SER A 161 -0.10 -13.73 -11.75
N ASN A 162 0.21 -12.63 -12.41
CA ASN A 162 1.51 -12.43 -13.05
C ASN A 162 2.67 -12.47 -12.04
N LEU A 163 2.50 -11.90 -10.85
CA LEU A 163 3.49 -11.95 -9.77
C LEU A 163 3.66 -13.38 -9.24
N ALA A 164 2.56 -14.09 -9.01
CA ALA A 164 2.59 -15.49 -8.57
C ALA A 164 3.28 -16.41 -9.59
N ASP A 165 2.96 -16.26 -10.88
CA ASP A 165 3.59 -17.00 -11.98
C ASP A 165 5.10 -16.76 -12.04
N ALA A 166 5.53 -15.51 -11.79
CA ALA A 166 6.94 -15.12 -11.68
C ALA A 166 7.60 -15.54 -10.34
N LYS A 167 6.89 -16.27 -9.47
CA LYS A 167 7.36 -16.71 -8.15
C LYS A 167 7.72 -15.56 -7.20
N VAL A 168 7.11 -14.40 -7.39
CA VAL A 168 7.21 -13.27 -6.48
C VAL A 168 6.15 -13.44 -5.38
N PRO A 169 6.54 -13.50 -4.09
CA PRO A 169 5.59 -13.63 -2.99
C PRO A 169 4.59 -12.47 -3.01
N VAL A 170 3.31 -12.78 -3.26
CA VAL A 170 2.26 -11.77 -3.42
C VAL A 170 1.14 -11.96 -2.40
N SER A 171 0.67 -10.85 -1.87
CA SER A 171 -0.47 -10.80 -0.95
C SER A 171 -1.56 -9.86 -1.46
N VAL A 172 -2.80 -10.08 -1.03
CA VAL A 172 -3.88 -9.12 -1.23
C VAL A 172 -4.08 -8.26 0.02
N MET A 173 -4.27 -6.94 -0.19
CA MET A 173 -4.66 -6.01 0.87
C MET A 173 -6.05 -5.44 0.58
N ILE A 174 -7.02 -5.70 1.45
CA ILE A 174 -8.32 -5.02 1.40
C ILE A 174 -8.18 -3.72 2.19
N GLY A 175 -7.76 -2.68 1.50
CA GLY A 175 -7.38 -1.43 2.16
C GLY A 175 -7.81 -0.17 1.40
N PRO A 176 -8.82 0.55 1.97
CA PRO A 176 -9.53 0.28 3.22
C PRO A 176 -10.80 -0.57 3.05
N VAL A 177 -11.21 -1.22 4.12
CA VAL A 177 -12.59 -1.67 4.29
C VAL A 177 -13.42 -0.46 4.77
N ILE A 178 -14.47 -0.15 4.03
CA ILE A 178 -15.42 0.95 4.33
C ILE A 178 -16.73 0.32 4.80
N PRO A 179 -17.05 0.39 6.11
CA PRO A 179 -18.25 -0.24 6.65
C PRO A 179 -19.52 0.27 5.97
N GLY A 180 -20.33 -0.65 5.48
CA GLY A 180 -21.57 -0.33 4.76
C GLY A 180 -21.40 -0.04 3.27
N LEU A 181 -20.17 -0.08 2.73
CA LEU A 181 -19.93 0.15 1.31
C LEU A 181 -19.31 -1.09 0.63
N ASN A 182 -18.14 -1.53 1.06
CA ASN A 182 -17.42 -2.65 0.47
C ASN A 182 -17.13 -3.81 1.46
N ASP A 183 -17.56 -3.71 2.70
CA ASP A 183 -17.34 -4.73 3.73
C ASP A 183 -18.00 -6.08 3.39
N SER A 184 -19.10 -6.07 2.64
CA SER A 184 -19.77 -7.28 2.15
C SER A 184 -18.98 -8.01 1.06
N GLU A 185 -18.04 -7.36 0.38
CA GLU A 185 -17.24 -7.95 -0.68
C GLU A 185 -16.02 -8.75 -0.16
N ILE A 186 -15.70 -8.65 1.12
CA ILE A 186 -14.53 -9.32 1.71
C ILE A 186 -14.42 -10.80 1.30
N PRO A 187 -15.48 -11.63 1.38
CA PRO A 187 -15.40 -13.03 0.98
C PRO A 187 -15.08 -13.23 -0.51
N ALA A 188 -15.68 -12.42 -1.38
CA ALA A 188 -15.49 -12.49 -2.82
C ALA A 188 -14.08 -12.03 -3.23
N ILE A 189 -13.57 -10.94 -2.63
CA ILE A 189 -12.21 -10.43 -2.87
C ILE A 189 -11.17 -11.48 -2.45
N LEU A 190 -11.34 -12.09 -1.26
CA LEU A 190 -10.42 -13.12 -0.76
C LEU A 190 -10.41 -14.35 -1.66
N LYS A 191 -11.59 -14.78 -2.13
CA LYS A 191 -11.70 -15.88 -3.08
C LYS A 191 -10.97 -15.58 -4.39
N ALA A 192 -11.27 -14.44 -5.02
CA ALA A 192 -10.67 -14.05 -6.29
C ALA A 192 -9.14 -13.88 -6.17
N ALA A 193 -8.66 -13.33 -5.06
CA ALA A 193 -7.23 -13.17 -4.82
C ALA A 193 -6.52 -14.52 -4.61
N SER A 194 -7.12 -15.47 -3.90
CA SER A 194 -6.59 -16.84 -3.74
C SER A 194 -6.53 -17.56 -5.08
N GLU A 195 -7.60 -17.47 -5.88
CA GLU A 195 -7.64 -18.05 -7.23
C GLU A 195 -6.60 -17.42 -8.18
N ALA A 196 -6.26 -16.15 -7.97
CA ALA A 196 -5.19 -15.45 -8.68
C ALA A 196 -3.77 -15.79 -8.16
N GLY A 197 -3.63 -16.57 -7.08
CA GLY A 197 -2.35 -17.01 -6.56
C GLY A 197 -1.78 -16.17 -5.41
N ALA A 198 -2.58 -15.31 -4.76
CA ALA A 198 -2.14 -14.66 -3.54
C ALA A 198 -1.88 -15.68 -2.43
N GLU A 199 -0.81 -15.48 -1.64
CA GLU A 199 -0.41 -16.39 -0.56
C GLU A 199 -0.91 -15.93 0.81
N LYS A 200 -1.25 -14.65 0.93
CA LYS A 200 -1.68 -14.02 2.18
C LYS A 200 -2.67 -12.90 1.91
N ALA A 201 -3.49 -12.61 2.94
CA ALA A 201 -4.36 -11.45 2.93
C ALA A 201 -4.14 -10.55 4.16
N SER A 202 -4.41 -9.28 3.97
CA SER A 202 -4.47 -8.28 5.04
C SER A 202 -5.60 -7.29 4.78
N TRP A 203 -5.99 -6.55 5.81
CA TRP A 203 -7.00 -5.49 5.68
C TRP A 203 -6.78 -4.39 6.70
N ASN A 204 -7.34 -3.24 6.44
CA ASN A 204 -7.44 -2.15 7.40
C ASN A 204 -8.76 -1.41 7.24
N LEU A 205 -9.29 -0.93 8.35
CA LEU A 205 -10.50 -0.14 8.36
C LEU A 205 -10.22 1.28 7.84
N LEU A 206 -11.21 1.88 7.16
CA LEU A 206 -11.16 3.28 6.71
C LEU A 206 -10.71 4.22 7.84
N ARG A 207 -9.80 5.12 7.50
CA ARG A 207 -9.29 6.20 8.36
C ARG A 207 -9.51 7.53 7.67
N LEU A 208 -10.07 8.49 8.41
CA LEU A 208 -10.42 9.82 7.89
C LEU A 208 -9.76 10.93 8.72
N PRO A 209 -8.40 10.97 8.80
CA PRO A 209 -7.70 11.98 9.58
C PRO A 209 -7.81 13.37 8.94
N LEU A 210 -8.01 14.40 9.76
CA LEU A 210 -7.93 15.82 9.38
C LEU A 210 -8.76 16.12 8.09
N ALA A 211 -8.12 16.71 7.09
CA ALA A 211 -8.75 17.09 5.81
C ALA A 211 -9.27 15.90 4.97
N VAL A 212 -8.92 14.66 5.29
CA VAL A 212 -9.46 13.49 4.56
C VAL A 212 -10.95 13.33 4.82
N ARG A 213 -11.41 13.63 6.03
CA ARG A 213 -12.82 13.50 6.41
C ARG A 213 -13.74 14.33 5.51
N PRO A 214 -13.63 15.65 5.41
CA PRO A 214 -14.52 16.44 4.55
C PRO A 214 -14.39 16.05 3.07
N ILE A 215 -13.22 15.63 2.57
CA ILE A 215 -13.05 15.18 1.20
C ILE A 215 -13.84 13.89 0.95
N PHE A 216 -13.78 12.93 1.88
CA PHE A 216 -14.53 11.69 1.78
C PHE A 216 -16.05 11.90 1.93
N GLU A 217 -16.49 12.74 2.87
CA GLU A 217 -17.91 13.07 3.07
C GLU A 217 -18.52 13.76 1.83
N ASP A 218 -17.77 14.68 1.19
CA ASP A 218 -18.17 15.31 -0.07
C ASP A 218 -18.27 14.29 -1.22
N TRP A 219 -17.24 13.43 -1.36
CA TRP A 219 -17.25 12.35 -2.34
C TRP A 219 -18.47 11.43 -2.13
N LEU A 220 -18.72 11.00 -0.89
CA LEU A 220 -19.83 10.11 -0.55
C LEU A 220 -21.18 10.72 -0.89
N ALA A 221 -21.35 12.02 -0.62
CA ALA A 221 -22.59 12.76 -0.91
C ALA A 221 -22.85 12.89 -2.42
N ARG A 222 -21.81 13.04 -3.24
CA ARG A 222 -21.92 13.18 -4.71
C ARG A 222 -22.08 11.85 -5.43
N GLU A 223 -21.24 10.89 -5.09
CA GLU A 223 -21.12 9.64 -5.86
C GLU A 223 -22.01 8.51 -5.31
N ARG A 224 -22.37 8.57 -4.02
CA ARG A 224 -23.14 7.52 -3.34
C ARG A 224 -24.19 8.08 -2.39
N PRO A 225 -25.06 9.00 -2.85
CA PRO A 225 -26.02 9.69 -1.97
C PRO A 225 -26.99 8.75 -1.25
N LEU A 226 -27.40 7.65 -1.89
CA LEU A 226 -28.29 6.65 -1.28
C LEU A 226 -27.62 5.78 -0.20
N ASP A 227 -26.30 5.68 -0.22
CA ASP A 227 -25.52 4.89 0.75
C ASP A 227 -25.02 5.73 1.92
N ARG A 228 -25.04 7.05 1.79
CA ARG A 228 -24.38 8.00 2.68
C ARG A 228 -24.71 7.78 4.15
N GLU A 229 -25.97 7.82 4.49
CA GLU A 229 -26.43 7.72 5.88
C GLU A 229 -26.02 6.37 6.51
N ARG A 230 -26.16 5.28 5.75
CA ARG A 230 -25.73 3.94 6.16
C ARG A 230 -24.23 3.86 6.41
N VAL A 231 -23.42 4.40 5.50
CA VAL A 231 -21.94 4.37 5.59
C VAL A 231 -21.47 5.21 6.77
N GLU A 232 -21.95 6.46 6.90
CA GLU A 232 -21.60 7.34 8.01
C GLU A 232 -21.94 6.71 9.37
N SER A 233 -23.17 6.18 9.53
CA SER A 233 -23.61 5.50 10.75
C SER A 233 -22.73 4.28 11.10
N ARG A 234 -22.37 3.46 10.11
CA ARG A 234 -21.52 2.30 10.35
C ARG A 234 -20.07 2.67 10.67
N ILE A 235 -19.52 3.72 10.03
CA ILE A 235 -18.20 4.24 10.40
C ILE A 235 -18.21 4.71 11.86
N GLN A 236 -19.20 5.50 12.27
CA GLN A 236 -19.34 5.98 13.64
C GLN A 236 -19.45 4.82 14.63
N SER A 237 -20.19 3.77 14.31
CA SER A 237 -20.30 2.55 15.13
C SER A 237 -18.97 1.82 15.30
N CYS A 238 -18.06 1.95 14.33
CA CYS A 238 -16.69 1.38 14.40
C CYS A 238 -15.68 2.30 15.07
N ARG A 239 -16.04 3.56 15.37
CA ARG A 239 -15.14 4.63 15.82
C ARG A 239 -15.60 5.30 17.14
N GLY A 240 -16.39 4.59 17.95
CA GLY A 240 -16.88 5.12 19.23
C GLY A 240 -17.75 6.36 19.09
N GLY A 241 -18.53 6.47 18.00
CA GLY A 241 -19.43 7.61 17.71
C GLY A 241 -18.80 8.68 16.79
N GLY A 242 -17.50 8.63 16.51
CA GLY A 242 -16.82 9.58 15.62
C GLY A 242 -16.66 9.06 14.20
N MET A 243 -16.16 9.90 13.29
CA MET A 243 -15.83 9.51 11.90
C MET A 243 -14.37 9.03 11.76
N ASN A 244 -13.53 9.27 12.77
CA ASN A 244 -12.13 8.86 12.79
C ASN A 244 -11.69 8.49 14.21
N ASP A 245 -10.65 7.66 14.30
CA ASP A 245 -9.95 7.33 15.54
C ASP A 245 -8.45 7.47 15.26
N ALA A 246 -7.75 8.24 16.08
CA ALA A 246 -6.31 8.49 15.97
C ALA A 246 -5.47 7.53 16.82
N ASN A 247 -6.09 6.76 17.73
CA ASN A 247 -5.37 5.91 18.68
C ASN A 247 -4.70 4.73 17.98
N PHE A 248 -3.47 4.46 18.34
CA PHE A 248 -2.76 3.28 17.88
C PHE A 248 -3.52 1.98 18.25
N GLY A 249 -3.43 0.99 17.40
CA GLY A 249 -4.16 -0.28 17.53
C GLY A 249 -5.60 -0.17 17.01
N SER A 250 -6.47 0.58 17.69
CA SER A 250 -7.90 0.69 17.32
C SER A 250 -8.11 1.40 15.97
N ARG A 251 -7.27 2.38 15.61
CA ARG A 251 -7.41 3.11 14.33
C ARG A 251 -7.32 2.22 13.09
N MET A 252 -6.60 1.08 13.19
CA MET A 252 -6.44 0.17 12.05
C MET A 252 -7.56 -0.86 11.94
N ARG A 253 -8.20 -1.19 13.03
CA ARG A 253 -9.20 -2.28 13.11
C ARG A 253 -10.60 -1.84 13.51
N GLY A 254 -10.72 -0.69 14.18
CA GLY A 254 -11.97 -0.21 14.77
C GLY A 254 -12.38 -0.95 16.03
N THR A 255 -13.52 -0.56 16.60
CA THR A 255 -14.12 -1.11 17.81
C THR A 255 -15.62 -1.37 17.59
N GLY A 256 -16.30 -2.00 18.56
CA GLY A 256 -17.74 -2.25 18.48
C GLY A 256 -18.13 -3.49 17.67
N ALA A 257 -19.43 -3.73 17.56
CA ALA A 257 -19.99 -4.96 16.98
C ALA A 257 -19.69 -5.10 15.48
N ILE A 258 -19.83 -4.01 14.70
CA ILE A 258 -19.61 -4.02 13.24
C ILE A 258 -18.11 -4.29 12.93
N ALA A 259 -17.18 -3.64 13.64
CA ALA A 259 -15.76 -3.88 13.45
C ALA A 259 -15.37 -5.33 13.82
N LYS A 260 -15.96 -5.89 14.87
CA LYS A 260 -15.78 -7.31 15.25
C LYS A 260 -16.33 -8.24 14.15
N GLN A 261 -17.49 -7.94 13.58
CA GLN A 261 -18.07 -8.73 12.49
C GLN A 261 -17.17 -8.71 11.25
N ILE A 262 -16.69 -7.53 10.83
CA ILE A 262 -15.75 -7.39 9.70
C ILE A 262 -14.50 -8.23 9.96
N SER A 263 -13.90 -8.09 11.15
CA SER A 263 -12.71 -8.87 11.54
C SER A 263 -12.95 -10.37 11.51
N GLN A 264 -14.10 -10.82 12.00
CA GLN A 264 -14.47 -12.23 11.99
C GLN A 264 -14.72 -12.76 10.58
N THR A 265 -15.46 -12.01 9.75
CA THR A 265 -15.68 -12.35 8.33
C THR A 265 -14.34 -12.49 7.62
N PHE A 266 -13.45 -11.51 7.75
CA PHE A 266 -12.12 -11.58 7.15
C PHE A 266 -11.36 -12.83 7.61
N ARG A 267 -11.29 -13.09 8.91
CA ARG A 267 -10.56 -14.24 9.47
C ARG A 267 -11.10 -15.58 8.95
N VAL A 268 -12.43 -15.75 8.94
CA VAL A 268 -13.06 -16.99 8.49
C VAL A 268 -12.78 -17.25 7.01
N PHE A 269 -12.93 -16.24 6.18
CA PHE A 269 -12.75 -16.40 4.73
C PHE A 269 -11.27 -16.42 4.33
N ALA A 270 -10.39 -15.71 5.03
CA ALA A 270 -8.94 -15.84 4.82
C ALA A 270 -8.48 -17.29 5.11
N ALA A 271 -8.90 -17.87 6.22
CA ALA A 271 -8.62 -19.28 6.55
C ALA A 271 -9.23 -20.23 5.51
N LYS A 272 -10.50 -20.01 5.11
CA LYS A 272 -11.18 -20.83 4.11
C LYS A 272 -10.41 -20.89 2.77
N TYR A 273 -9.79 -19.79 2.37
CA TYR A 273 -9.07 -19.70 1.09
C TYR A 273 -7.55 -19.83 1.26
N GLY A 274 -7.04 -20.19 2.44
CA GLY A 274 -5.62 -20.43 2.69
C GLY A 274 -4.75 -19.17 2.68
N LEU A 275 -5.36 -17.99 2.91
CA LEU A 275 -4.71 -16.68 2.91
C LEU A 275 -4.32 -16.19 4.32
N ASP A 276 -4.47 -17.00 5.35
CA ASP A 276 -4.13 -16.73 6.75
C ASP A 276 -2.70 -17.17 7.10
N ARG A 277 -1.98 -17.78 6.18
CA ARG A 277 -0.59 -18.20 6.33
C ARG A 277 0.32 -16.97 6.41
N GLY A 278 1.37 -17.07 7.21
CA GLY A 278 2.41 -16.06 7.23
C GLY A 278 3.23 -16.08 5.93
N ILE A 279 3.59 -14.91 5.39
CA ILE A 279 4.68 -14.84 4.41
C ILE A 279 5.97 -15.11 5.18
N ASP A 280 6.85 -15.93 4.61
CA ASP A 280 8.18 -16.19 5.17
C ASP A 280 8.92 -14.87 5.44
N ARG A 281 9.70 -14.85 6.51
CA ARG A 281 10.52 -13.69 6.81
C ARG A 281 11.49 -13.45 5.66
N LEU A 282 11.57 -12.20 5.22
CA LEU A 282 12.55 -11.80 4.22
C LEU A 282 13.96 -12.00 4.77
N ASP A 283 14.84 -12.44 3.89
CA ASP A 283 16.24 -12.71 4.25
C ASP A 283 17.02 -11.40 4.42
N THR A 284 17.58 -11.19 5.59
CA THR A 284 18.48 -10.07 5.89
C THR A 284 19.95 -10.46 5.90
N THR A 285 20.25 -11.77 5.86
CA THR A 285 21.62 -12.28 6.03
C THR A 285 22.45 -12.19 4.75
N GLY A 286 21.77 -12.18 3.61
CA GLY A 286 22.39 -12.07 2.30
C GLY A 286 22.75 -10.63 1.87
N PHE A 287 22.50 -9.63 2.72
CA PHE A 287 22.73 -8.22 2.41
C PHE A 287 24.20 -7.93 2.05
N ARG A 288 24.40 -7.07 1.05
CA ARG A 288 25.70 -6.60 0.58
C ARG A 288 25.66 -5.10 0.40
N PRO A 289 26.46 -4.30 1.15
CA PRO A 289 26.50 -2.86 0.94
C PRO A 289 26.85 -2.54 -0.53
N PRO A 290 26.02 -1.74 -1.23
CA PRO A 290 26.34 -1.34 -2.59
C PRO A 290 27.51 -0.35 -2.59
N LYS A 291 28.19 -0.19 -3.74
CA LYS A 291 29.18 0.87 -3.89
C LYS A 291 28.48 2.23 -3.79
N PRO A 292 29.04 3.21 -3.04
CA PRO A 292 28.49 4.57 -2.98
C PRO A 292 28.38 5.21 -4.36
N SER A 293 27.43 6.13 -4.53
CA SER A 293 27.23 6.85 -5.80
C SER A 293 28.45 7.68 -6.22
N SER A 294 29.23 8.16 -5.25
CA SER A 294 30.49 8.86 -5.49
C SER A 294 31.60 8.00 -6.11
N GLY A 295 31.40 6.68 -6.22
CA GLY A 295 32.42 5.75 -6.72
C GLY A 295 33.62 5.56 -5.79
N GLN A 296 33.67 6.22 -4.64
CA GLN A 296 34.75 6.10 -3.68
C GLN A 296 34.73 4.70 -3.05
N LEU A 297 35.76 3.92 -3.31
CA LEU A 297 35.95 2.62 -2.65
C LEU A 297 36.42 2.85 -1.22
N ARG A 298 35.94 2.03 -0.29
CA ARG A 298 36.44 1.99 1.08
C ARG A 298 37.83 1.35 1.08
N LEU A 299 38.74 1.96 1.79
CA LEU A 299 40.12 1.46 1.93
C LEU A 299 40.25 0.44 3.08
N PHE A 300 39.21 0.32 3.93
CA PHE A 300 39.21 -0.58 5.10
C PHE A 300 37.82 -1.17 5.33
#